data_91b92be3e6c6b45b9cd76e5c9a411027
#
_entry.id   91b92be3e6c6b45b9cd76e5c9a411027
#
_cell.length_a   1.000
_cell.length_b   1.000
_cell.length_c   1.000
_cell.angle_alpha   90.00
_cell.angle_beta   90.00
_cell.angle_gamma   90.00
#
_symmetry.space_group_name_H-M   'P 1'
#
loop_
_entity.id
_entity.type
_entity.pdbx_description
1 polymer ?
#
loop_
_entity_poly.entity_id
_entity_poly.type
_entity_poly.pdbx_seq_one_letter_code
_entity_poly.pdbx_strand_id
1 'polypeptide(L)'
;INIIMQTAFFKISNIIPFDEACEKVKDATRKTYGKKGEEVVNANLAAVDQTTALLKEINVENLKGKEIVENANQDKYYNDFIRPIILKNGDDIPVSKFSPDGSVPTDTSKFEKRGVAENVPCWIKENCIQCGRCVMSCPHACLNAKIFNDADANIESAPAFGVKDAKYRLQLSPLDCTGCGVCSAVCPAKNKALVMTPINKILEKEKKNLEIFEQIQQIDTIFNKYSTKGLQFHKGYFEFSGACAGCGETPYIRLATALFGDKMVIANATGCSSIY
;
A
#
# COMPACT_ATOMS: atom_id res chain seq x y z
N ILE A 1 19.85 -8.17 -5.26
CA ILE A 1 19.89 -7.76 -3.83
C ILE A 1 20.19 -8.96 -2.93
N ASN A 2 19.46 -10.11 -3.03
CA ASN A 2 19.65 -11.26 -2.13
C ASN A 2 21.10 -11.77 -2.06
N ILE A 3 21.77 -11.91 -3.21
CA ILE A 3 23.18 -12.37 -3.26
C ILE A 3 24.11 -11.40 -2.51
N ILE A 4 23.91 -10.10 -2.73
CA ILE A 4 24.70 -9.05 -2.04
C ILE A 4 24.49 -9.14 -0.53
N MET A 5 23.24 -9.27 -0.09
CA MET A 5 22.91 -9.36 1.34
C MET A 5 23.46 -10.62 2.00
N GLN A 6 23.39 -11.77 1.32
CA GLN A 6 23.99 -13.02 1.82
C GLN A 6 25.50 -12.92 1.95
N THR A 7 26.18 -12.37 0.93
CA THR A 7 27.63 -12.19 0.94
C THR A 7 28.06 -11.24 2.07
N ALA A 8 27.35 -10.10 2.21
CA ALA A 8 27.59 -9.14 3.28
C ALA A 8 27.38 -9.76 4.66
N PHE A 9 26.32 -10.55 4.83
CA PHE A 9 26.02 -11.26 6.08
C PHE A 9 27.19 -12.19 6.47
N PHE A 10 27.65 -13.03 5.57
CA PHE A 10 28.77 -13.95 5.87
C PHE A 10 30.07 -13.20 6.17
N LYS A 11 30.29 -12.06 5.50
CA LYS A 11 31.47 -11.22 5.76
C LYS A 11 31.44 -10.60 7.16
N ILE A 12 30.28 -10.13 7.61
CA ILE A 12 30.16 -9.44 8.89
C ILE A 12 30.01 -10.43 10.05
N SER A 13 29.24 -11.51 9.87
CA SER A 13 28.96 -12.47 10.93
C SER A 13 30.11 -13.44 11.21
N ASN A 14 30.93 -13.71 10.19
CA ASN A 14 32.07 -14.65 10.27
C ASN A 14 31.71 -16.04 10.85
N ILE A 15 30.45 -16.49 10.64
CA ILE A 15 29.95 -17.80 11.13
C ILE A 15 30.73 -18.98 10.50
N ILE A 16 31.12 -18.81 9.24
CA ILE A 16 32.04 -19.72 8.53
C ILE A 16 33.13 -18.89 7.86
N PRO A 17 34.32 -19.48 7.53
CA PRO A 17 35.38 -18.78 6.82
C PRO A 17 34.80 -18.09 5.57
N PHE A 18 35.11 -16.79 5.39
CA PHE A 18 34.49 -15.98 4.36
C PHE A 18 34.74 -16.51 2.94
N ASP A 19 35.93 -17.01 2.66
CA ASP A 19 36.26 -17.57 1.34
C ASP A 19 35.40 -18.82 1.04
N GLU A 20 35.21 -19.68 2.04
CA GLU A 20 34.29 -20.83 1.93
C GLU A 20 32.83 -20.37 1.70
N ALA A 21 32.40 -19.36 2.41
CA ALA A 21 31.07 -18.78 2.21
C ALA A 21 30.87 -18.25 0.79
N CYS A 22 31.85 -17.52 0.26
CA CYS A 22 31.84 -17.01 -1.10
C CYS A 22 31.67 -18.11 -2.14
N GLU A 23 32.46 -19.19 -2.03
CA GLU A 23 32.38 -20.32 -2.97
C GLU A 23 31.00 -21.00 -2.89
N LYS A 24 30.47 -21.23 -1.69
CA LYS A 24 29.11 -21.78 -1.51
C LYS A 24 28.03 -20.89 -2.10
N VAL A 25 28.12 -19.57 -1.93
CA VAL A 25 27.16 -18.60 -2.52
C VAL A 25 27.27 -18.60 -4.04
N LYS A 26 28.46 -18.65 -4.61
CA LYS A 26 28.72 -18.77 -6.05
C LYS A 26 28.15 -20.06 -6.62
N ASP A 27 28.34 -21.20 -5.96
CA ASP A 27 27.81 -22.48 -6.39
C ASP A 27 26.27 -22.52 -6.34
N ALA A 28 25.69 -21.99 -5.27
CA ALA A 28 24.24 -21.84 -5.17
C ALA A 28 23.67 -20.94 -6.28
N THR A 29 24.40 -19.86 -6.60
CA THR A 29 24.06 -18.94 -7.69
C THR A 29 24.06 -19.66 -9.04
N ARG A 30 25.09 -20.41 -9.35
CA ARG A 30 25.16 -21.21 -10.60
C ARG A 30 24.01 -22.21 -10.70
N LYS A 31 23.69 -22.90 -9.61
CA LYS A 31 22.57 -23.86 -9.58
C LYS A 31 21.21 -23.18 -9.77
N THR A 32 21.00 -22.05 -9.12
CA THR A 32 19.72 -21.34 -9.13
C THR A 32 19.45 -20.62 -10.45
N TYR A 33 20.45 -19.95 -10.98
CA TYR A 33 20.32 -19.08 -12.15
C TYR A 33 20.82 -19.69 -13.45
N GLY A 34 21.45 -20.88 -13.44
CA GLY A 34 22.01 -21.50 -14.65
C GLY A 34 21.04 -21.63 -15.81
N LYS A 35 19.78 -21.94 -15.53
CA LYS A 35 18.73 -22.01 -16.56
C LYS A 35 18.32 -20.65 -17.15
N LYS A 36 18.73 -19.53 -16.55
CA LYS A 36 18.40 -18.17 -17.00
C LYS A 36 19.46 -17.58 -17.95
N GLY A 37 20.53 -18.31 -18.25
CA GLY A 37 21.59 -17.91 -19.14
C GLY A 37 22.85 -17.41 -18.39
N GLU A 38 23.97 -17.48 -19.10
CA GLU A 38 25.31 -17.16 -18.55
C GLU A 38 25.43 -15.70 -18.11
N GLU A 39 24.79 -14.78 -18.82
CA GLU A 39 24.82 -13.36 -18.50
C GLU A 39 24.26 -13.10 -17.10
N VAL A 40 23.11 -13.71 -16.78
CA VAL A 40 22.48 -13.59 -15.45
C VAL A 40 23.36 -14.21 -14.37
N VAL A 41 23.96 -15.38 -14.64
CA VAL A 41 24.88 -16.04 -13.70
C VAL A 41 26.08 -15.13 -13.44
N ASN A 42 26.74 -14.65 -14.47
CA ASN A 42 27.95 -13.85 -14.35
C ASN A 42 27.70 -12.52 -13.63
N ALA A 43 26.56 -11.86 -13.89
CA ALA A 43 26.19 -10.65 -13.16
C ALA A 43 26.02 -10.90 -11.65
N ASN A 44 25.45 -12.04 -11.26
CA ASN A 44 25.31 -12.39 -9.85
C ASN A 44 26.63 -12.84 -9.21
N LEU A 45 27.51 -13.53 -9.94
CA LEU A 45 28.87 -13.88 -9.47
C LEU A 45 29.70 -12.61 -9.23
N ALA A 46 29.64 -11.66 -10.16
CA ALA A 46 30.31 -10.37 -10.02
C ALA A 46 29.78 -9.59 -8.79
N ALA A 47 28.50 -9.71 -8.46
CA ALA A 47 27.93 -9.12 -7.26
C ALA A 47 28.52 -9.71 -5.97
N VAL A 48 28.84 -11.01 -5.93
CA VAL A 48 29.56 -11.63 -4.79
C VAL A 48 30.92 -10.99 -4.62
N ASP A 49 31.71 -10.91 -5.71
CA ASP A 49 33.09 -10.42 -5.67
C ASP A 49 33.16 -8.91 -5.30
N GLN A 50 32.21 -8.12 -5.78
CA GLN A 50 32.19 -6.67 -5.54
C GLN A 50 31.65 -6.30 -4.15
N THR A 51 30.81 -7.14 -3.54
CA THR A 51 30.14 -6.82 -2.27
C THR A 51 31.11 -6.41 -1.18
N THR A 52 32.20 -7.15 -1.04
CA THR A 52 33.20 -6.88 0.01
C THR A 52 33.87 -5.52 -0.14
N ALA A 53 34.18 -5.11 -1.38
CA ALA A 53 34.82 -3.82 -1.65
C ALA A 53 33.86 -2.63 -1.44
N LEU A 54 32.57 -2.88 -1.51
CA LEU A 54 31.52 -1.85 -1.38
C LEU A 54 30.96 -1.75 0.04
N LEU A 55 31.26 -2.69 0.93
CA LEU A 55 30.89 -2.60 2.34
C LEU A 55 31.59 -1.40 2.99
N LYS A 56 30.80 -0.56 3.64
CA LYS A 56 31.30 0.60 4.39
C LYS A 56 30.82 0.52 5.83
N GLU A 57 31.73 0.68 6.75
CA GLU A 57 31.39 0.88 8.15
C GLU A 57 30.90 2.32 8.35
N ILE A 58 29.76 2.45 9.02
CA ILE A 58 29.19 3.74 9.38
C ILE A 58 29.36 3.91 10.89
N ASN A 59 30.14 4.90 11.31
CA ASN A 59 30.24 5.25 12.71
C ASN A 59 28.93 5.92 13.16
N VAL A 60 28.20 5.24 14.05
CA VAL A 60 26.91 5.69 14.58
C VAL A 60 27.01 6.47 15.89
N GLU A 61 28.20 6.56 16.51
CA GLU A 61 28.38 7.20 17.82
C GLU A 61 27.97 8.69 17.83
N ASN A 62 28.08 9.35 16.68
CA ASN A 62 27.72 10.75 16.52
C ASN A 62 26.34 10.97 15.87
N LEU A 63 25.60 9.90 15.56
CA LEU A 63 24.26 10.01 15.04
C LEU A 63 23.32 10.30 16.23
N LYS A 64 22.99 11.58 16.41
CA LYS A 64 21.88 11.96 17.28
C LYS A 64 20.58 11.47 16.64
N GLY A 65 20.03 10.38 17.17
CA GLY A 65 18.68 9.95 16.83
C GLY A 65 17.72 11.09 17.18
N LYS A 66 16.74 11.36 16.31
CA LYS A 66 15.59 12.14 16.76
C LYS A 66 14.86 11.28 17.80
N GLU A 67 14.60 11.83 18.97
CA GLU A 67 13.67 11.22 19.90
C GLU A 67 12.37 10.97 19.14
N ILE A 68 12.00 9.71 18.99
CA ILE A 68 10.70 9.34 18.44
C ILE A 68 9.72 9.69 19.55
N VAL A 69 9.16 10.89 19.49
CA VAL A 69 8.00 11.23 20.31
C VAL A 69 6.88 10.34 19.78
N GLU A 70 6.69 9.20 20.44
CA GLU A 70 5.52 8.38 20.21
C GLU A 70 4.31 9.24 20.58
N ASN A 71 3.59 9.73 19.56
CA ASN A 71 2.27 10.30 19.78
C ASN A 71 1.43 9.19 20.41
N ALA A 72 1.19 9.30 21.70
CA ALA A 72 0.36 8.35 22.43
C ALA A 72 -1.01 8.33 21.72
N ASN A 73 -1.31 7.23 21.06
CA ASN A 73 -2.64 7.04 20.49
C ASN A 73 -3.60 6.89 21.68
N GLN A 74 -4.69 7.66 21.67
CA GLN A 74 -5.67 7.64 22.76
C GLN A 74 -6.61 6.43 22.69
N ASP A 75 -6.60 5.70 21.56
CA ASP A 75 -7.45 4.53 21.39
C ASP A 75 -6.98 3.36 22.26
N LYS A 76 -7.87 2.91 23.14
CA LYS A 76 -7.56 1.84 24.09
C LYS A 76 -7.31 0.49 23.40
N TYR A 77 -8.08 0.16 22.37
CA TYR A 77 -7.91 -1.09 21.64
C TYR A 77 -6.58 -1.12 20.90
N TYR A 78 -6.19 0.02 20.31
CA TYR A 78 -4.87 0.14 19.69
C TYR A 78 -3.75 -0.12 20.70
N ASN A 79 -3.76 0.56 21.85
CA ASN A 79 -2.69 0.46 22.84
C ASN A 79 -2.63 -0.91 23.51
N ASP A 80 -3.78 -1.50 23.85
CA ASP A 80 -3.88 -2.74 24.61
C ASP A 80 -3.75 -3.99 23.73
N PHE A 81 -4.02 -3.90 22.44
CA PHE A 81 -4.12 -5.06 21.56
C PHE A 81 -3.29 -4.91 20.29
N ILE A 82 -3.54 -3.88 19.44
CA ILE A 82 -2.89 -3.78 18.13
C ILE A 82 -1.40 -3.46 18.29
N ARG A 83 -1.05 -2.47 19.10
CA ARG A 83 0.34 -2.04 19.30
C ARG A 83 1.25 -3.13 19.82
N PRO A 84 0.89 -3.93 20.86
CA PRO A 84 1.68 -5.08 21.28
C PRO A 84 1.94 -6.09 20.16
N ILE A 85 0.94 -6.39 19.31
CA ILE A 85 1.10 -7.31 18.19
C ILE A 85 2.08 -6.74 17.16
N ILE A 86 1.98 -5.46 16.80
CA ILE A 86 2.91 -4.77 15.88
C ILE A 86 4.34 -4.81 16.43
N LEU A 87 4.52 -4.62 17.73
CA LEU A 87 5.79 -4.68 18.43
C LEU A 87 6.30 -6.11 18.67
N LYS A 88 5.58 -7.14 18.20
CA LYS A 88 5.89 -8.56 18.40
C LYS A 88 5.82 -9.03 19.87
N ASN A 89 5.07 -8.33 20.70
CA ASN A 89 4.79 -8.66 22.10
C ASN A 89 3.38 -9.27 22.26
N GLY A 90 2.86 -9.90 21.20
CA GLY A 90 1.51 -10.47 21.20
C GLY A 90 1.33 -11.60 22.24
N ASP A 91 2.39 -12.31 22.58
CA ASP A 91 2.37 -13.39 23.59
C ASP A 91 2.09 -12.88 25.02
N ASP A 92 2.32 -11.58 25.25
CA ASP A 92 2.07 -10.94 26.54
C ASP A 92 0.60 -10.50 26.70
N ILE A 93 -0.22 -10.61 25.65
CA ILE A 93 -1.62 -10.19 25.67
C ILE A 93 -2.46 -11.25 26.41
N PRO A 94 -3.14 -10.89 27.52
CA PRO A 94 -4.01 -11.83 28.22
C PRO A 94 -5.14 -12.35 27.32
N VAL A 95 -5.46 -13.64 27.43
CA VAL A 95 -6.55 -14.27 26.65
C VAL A 95 -7.89 -13.52 26.80
N SER A 96 -8.14 -12.91 27.96
CA SER A 96 -9.34 -12.10 28.22
C SER A 96 -9.46 -10.84 27.35
N LYS A 97 -8.41 -10.44 26.63
CA LYS A 97 -8.46 -9.34 25.67
C LYS A 97 -8.94 -9.76 24.29
N PHE A 98 -8.97 -11.07 24.01
CA PHE A 98 -9.51 -11.60 22.77
C PHE A 98 -11.02 -11.75 22.88
N SER A 99 -11.74 -11.45 21.80
CA SER A 99 -13.18 -11.69 21.76
C SER A 99 -13.47 -13.20 21.81
N PRO A 100 -14.41 -13.67 22.64
CA PRO A 100 -14.72 -15.10 22.77
C PRO A 100 -15.21 -15.74 21.47
N ASP A 101 -15.79 -14.96 20.56
CA ASP A 101 -16.29 -15.39 19.25
C ASP A 101 -15.28 -15.21 18.12
N GLY A 102 -14.07 -14.73 18.44
CA GLY A 102 -13.02 -14.47 17.46
C GLY A 102 -13.22 -13.20 16.62
N SER A 103 -14.23 -12.39 16.91
CA SER A 103 -14.43 -11.11 16.21
C SER A 103 -13.33 -10.11 16.56
N VAL A 104 -12.97 -9.26 15.59
CA VAL A 104 -12.06 -8.13 15.76
C VAL A 104 -12.72 -6.86 15.23
N PRO A 105 -12.45 -5.69 15.82
CA PRO A 105 -12.95 -4.43 15.31
C PRO A 105 -12.50 -4.17 13.87
N THR A 106 -13.35 -3.58 13.08
CA THR A 106 -13.04 -3.08 11.74
C THR A 106 -12.35 -1.71 11.79
N ASP A 107 -11.89 -1.21 10.65
CA ASP A 107 -11.30 0.14 10.51
C ASP A 107 -9.98 0.32 11.31
N THR A 108 -9.25 -0.75 11.55
CA THR A 108 -7.98 -0.70 12.30
C THR A 108 -6.80 -0.20 11.47
N SER A 109 -6.91 -0.19 10.14
CA SER A 109 -5.88 0.34 9.23
C SER A 109 -5.56 1.84 9.44
N LYS A 110 -6.45 2.58 10.08
CA LYS A 110 -6.20 3.97 10.49
C LYS A 110 -5.02 4.11 11.47
N PHE A 111 -4.72 3.07 12.23
CA PHE A 111 -3.62 3.04 13.18
C PHE A 111 -2.27 2.67 12.55
N GLU A 112 -2.27 2.10 11.36
CA GLU A 112 -1.07 1.64 10.67
C GLU A 112 -0.93 2.29 9.29
N LYS A 113 -0.42 3.51 9.27
CA LYS A 113 -0.14 4.25 8.04
C LYS A 113 1.33 4.08 7.68
N ARG A 114 1.63 3.22 6.70
CA ARG A 114 3.02 2.83 6.37
C ARG A 114 3.80 3.88 5.61
N GLY A 115 3.15 4.64 4.71
CA GLY A 115 3.77 5.73 3.95
C GLY A 115 4.97 5.30 3.09
N VAL A 116 4.92 4.11 2.50
CA VAL A 116 6.07 3.47 1.82
C VAL A 116 6.30 3.95 0.39
N ALA A 117 5.37 4.69 -0.19
CA ALA A 117 5.47 5.12 -1.58
C ALA A 117 6.41 6.31 -1.75
N GLU A 118 7.38 6.21 -2.66
CA GLU A 118 8.19 7.35 -3.09
C GLU A 118 7.42 8.28 -4.03
N ASN A 119 6.62 7.69 -4.93
CA ASN A 119 5.77 8.41 -5.86
C ASN A 119 4.33 7.95 -5.70
N VAL A 120 3.40 8.89 -5.72
CA VAL A 120 1.96 8.66 -5.61
C VAL A 120 1.21 9.34 -6.74
N PRO A 121 0.00 8.87 -7.12
CA PRO A 121 -0.75 9.50 -8.21
C PRO A 121 -1.28 10.88 -7.80
N CYS A 122 -0.89 11.90 -8.56
CA CYS A 122 -1.48 13.23 -8.51
C CYS A 122 -2.64 13.29 -9.50
N TRP A 123 -3.81 13.75 -9.05
CA TRP A 123 -4.99 13.87 -9.90
C TRP A 123 -5.00 15.19 -10.65
N ILE A 124 -5.13 15.10 -11.99
CA ILE A 124 -5.30 16.21 -12.91
C ILE A 124 -6.75 16.22 -13.35
N LYS A 125 -7.56 17.06 -12.72
CA LYS A 125 -9.02 17.06 -12.89
C LYS A 125 -9.47 17.37 -14.31
N GLU A 126 -8.74 18.24 -15.01
CA GLU A 126 -9.01 18.66 -16.39
C GLU A 126 -8.93 17.49 -17.38
N ASN A 127 -8.10 16.50 -17.09
CA ASN A 127 -7.89 15.32 -17.93
C ASN A 127 -8.83 14.16 -17.53
N CYS A 128 -9.52 14.26 -16.41
CA CYS A 128 -10.27 13.16 -15.85
C CYS A 128 -11.63 12.98 -16.52
N ILE A 129 -11.85 11.81 -17.11
CA ILE A 129 -13.14 11.44 -17.74
C ILE A 129 -14.08 10.72 -16.76
N GLN A 130 -13.75 10.64 -15.48
CA GLN A 130 -14.58 10.08 -14.39
C GLN A 130 -15.05 8.64 -14.66
N CYS A 131 -14.21 7.83 -15.29
CA CYS A 131 -14.58 6.47 -15.72
C CYS A 131 -14.48 5.42 -14.60
N GLY A 132 -13.86 5.71 -13.45
CA GLY A 132 -13.71 4.82 -12.31
C GLY A 132 -12.65 3.70 -12.43
N ARG A 133 -11.98 3.53 -13.58
CA ARG A 133 -11.01 2.44 -13.76
C ARG A 133 -9.91 2.45 -12.72
N CYS A 134 -9.35 3.61 -12.40
CA CYS A 134 -8.29 3.75 -11.40
C CYS A 134 -8.75 3.37 -9.98
N VAL A 135 -10.01 3.68 -9.64
CA VAL A 135 -10.63 3.29 -8.37
C VAL A 135 -10.76 1.78 -8.29
N MET A 136 -11.27 1.16 -9.35
CA MET A 136 -11.51 -0.29 -9.39
C MET A 136 -10.25 -1.12 -9.44
N SER A 137 -9.20 -0.61 -10.11
CA SER A 137 -7.94 -1.34 -10.28
C SER A 137 -6.92 -1.10 -9.17
N CYS A 138 -7.22 -0.23 -8.18
CA CYS A 138 -6.29 0.04 -7.09
C CYS A 138 -6.20 -1.16 -6.13
N PRO A 139 -5.02 -1.82 -6.02
CA PRO A 139 -4.86 -3.00 -5.18
C PRO A 139 -5.08 -2.75 -3.69
N HIS A 140 -4.89 -1.50 -3.26
CA HIS A 140 -4.96 -1.13 -1.85
C HIS A 140 -6.15 -0.21 -1.54
N ALA A 141 -7.06 -0.01 -2.51
CA ALA A 141 -8.23 0.86 -2.38
C ALA A 141 -7.91 2.32 -1.97
N CYS A 142 -6.70 2.80 -2.29
CA CYS A 142 -6.24 4.14 -1.92
C CYS A 142 -6.87 5.27 -2.74
N LEU A 143 -7.57 4.94 -3.82
CA LEU A 143 -8.30 5.90 -4.63
C LEU A 143 -9.79 5.69 -4.43
N ASN A 144 -10.47 6.76 -4.02
CA ASN A 144 -11.92 6.78 -3.82
C ASN A 144 -12.51 8.00 -4.51
N ALA A 145 -13.74 7.88 -5.02
CA ALA A 145 -14.43 8.95 -5.71
C ALA A 145 -15.75 9.28 -5.01
N LYS A 146 -16.08 10.56 -4.95
CA LYS A 146 -17.39 11.02 -4.49
C LYS A 146 -17.99 12.01 -5.49
N ILE A 147 -19.32 12.01 -5.54
CA ILE A 147 -20.16 13.07 -6.12
C ILE A 147 -20.86 13.75 -4.96
N PHE A 148 -20.85 15.07 -4.92
CA PHE A 148 -21.38 15.85 -3.82
C PHE A 148 -21.86 17.22 -4.28
N ASN A 149 -22.71 17.86 -3.49
CA ASN A 149 -23.14 19.25 -3.71
C ASN A 149 -22.09 20.23 -3.17
N ASP A 150 -21.99 21.39 -3.80
CA ASP A 150 -20.85 22.31 -3.65
C ASP A 150 -20.83 23.14 -2.35
N ALA A 151 -21.93 23.14 -1.60
CA ALA A 151 -22.16 24.20 -0.62
C ALA A 151 -21.09 24.33 0.50
N ASP A 152 -20.35 23.24 0.83
CA ASP A 152 -19.53 23.22 2.05
C ASP A 152 -18.13 22.62 1.89
N ALA A 153 -17.69 22.22 0.70
CA ALA A 153 -16.43 21.54 0.55
C ALA A 153 -15.34 22.41 -0.09
N ASN A 154 -14.46 22.95 0.75
CA ASN A 154 -13.24 23.63 0.28
C ASN A 154 -12.19 22.60 -0.20
N ILE A 155 -12.55 21.83 -1.23
CA ILE A 155 -11.70 20.82 -1.84
C ILE A 155 -11.67 20.99 -3.36
N GLU A 156 -10.50 20.78 -3.95
CA GLU A 156 -10.35 20.78 -5.40
C GLU A 156 -11.25 19.71 -6.03
N SER A 157 -12.13 20.12 -6.95
CA SER A 157 -13.12 19.25 -7.57
C SER A 157 -13.33 19.61 -9.04
N ALA A 158 -14.04 18.77 -9.78
CA ALA A 158 -14.49 19.00 -11.15
C ALA A 158 -16.02 18.88 -11.22
N PRO A 159 -16.68 19.46 -12.24
CA PRO A 159 -18.10 19.20 -12.48
C PRO A 159 -18.37 17.70 -12.62
N ALA A 160 -19.40 17.17 -12.01
CA ALA A 160 -19.76 15.76 -12.12
C ALA A 160 -20.43 15.46 -13.46
N PHE A 161 -19.88 14.54 -14.24
CA PHE A 161 -20.45 14.19 -15.55
C PHE A 161 -21.74 13.38 -15.40
N GLY A 162 -22.84 13.96 -15.91
CA GLY A 162 -24.16 13.34 -15.90
C GLY A 162 -24.95 13.53 -14.61
N VAL A 163 -24.48 14.38 -13.69
CA VAL A 163 -25.24 14.82 -12.50
C VAL A 163 -25.21 16.34 -12.45
N LYS A 164 -26.38 16.96 -12.62
CA LYS A 164 -26.52 18.40 -12.67
C LYS A 164 -26.18 19.03 -11.33
N ASP A 165 -25.54 20.19 -11.35
CA ASP A 165 -25.21 20.99 -10.17
C ASP A 165 -24.41 20.24 -9.08
N ALA A 166 -23.63 19.21 -9.48
CA ALA A 166 -22.83 18.41 -8.58
C ALA A 166 -21.34 18.45 -8.95
N LYS A 167 -20.49 18.23 -7.96
CA LYS A 167 -19.03 18.15 -8.05
C LYS A 167 -18.56 16.70 -7.95
N TYR A 168 -17.46 16.43 -8.59
CA TYR A 168 -16.74 15.14 -8.53
C TYR A 168 -15.33 15.35 -7.96
N ARG A 169 -14.94 14.54 -7.02
CA ARG A 169 -13.56 14.45 -6.53
C ARG A 169 -13.08 13.00 -6.59
N LEU A 170 -11.88 12.82 -7.13
CA LEU A 170 -11.09 11.61 -6.98
C LEU A 170 -10.03 11.87 -5.91
N GLN A 171 -10.12 11.20 -4.77
CA GLN A 171 -9.25 11.40 -3.62
C GLN A 171 -8.27 10.23 -3.44
N LEU A 172 -7.04 10.58 -3.14
CA LEU A 172 -5.97 9.66 -2.76
C LEU A 172 -5.85 9.58 -1.23
N SER A 173 -5.67 8.36 -0.69
CA SER A 173 -5.13 8.11 0.65
C SER A 173 -3.61 7.96 0.54
N PRO A 174 -2.83 9.02 0.74
CA PRO A 174 -1.42 9.05 0.32
C PRO A 174 -0.51 8.13 1.15
N LEU A 175 -0.80 7.96 2.44
CA LEU A 175 0.00 7.12 3.34
C LEU A 175 -0.33 5.61 3.24
N ASP A 176 -1.45 5.26 2.63
CA ASP A 176 -1.85 3.88 2.34
C ASP A 176 -1.41 3.43 0.93
N CYS A 177 -1.03 4.38 0.09
CA CYS A 177 -0.57 4.11 -1.27
C CYS A 177 0.80 3.42 -1.27
N THR A 178 0.96 2.38 -2.10
CA THR A 178 2.22 1.65 -2.26
C THR A 178 3.05 2.12 -3.46
N GLY A 179 2.58 3.14 -4.20
CA GLY A 179 3.32 3.68 -5.35
C GLY A 179 3.38 2.76 -6.57
N CYS A 180 2.54 1.74 -6.67
CA CYS A 180 2.63 0.70 -7.70
C CYS A 180 2.36 1.17 -9.15
N GLY A 181 1.76 2.35 -9.35
CA GLY A 181 1.51 2.95 -10.67
C GLY A 181 0.35 2.35 -11.47
N VAL A 182 -0.32 1.29 -11.00
CA VAL A 182 -1.43 0.63 -11.73
C VAL A 182 -2.51 1.62 -12.14
N CYS A 183 -2.92 2.53 -11.25
CA CYS A 183 -3.95 3.54 -11.53
C CYS A 183 -3.60 4.49 -12.68
N SER A 184 -2.33 4.87 -12.80
CA SER A 184 -1.82 5.68 -13.92
C SER A 184 -1.78 4.86 -15.21
N ALA A 185 -1.34 3.60 -15.14
CA ALA A 185 -1.27 2.71 -16.30
C ALA A 185 -2.64 2.46 -16.93
N VAL A 186 -3.66 2.14 -16.12
CA VAL A 186 -5.02 1.82 -16.59
C VAL A 186 -5.84 3.05 -16.97
N CYS A 187 -5.36 4.27 -16.74
CA CYS A 187 -6.07 5.49 -17.08
C CYS A 187 -6.22 5.61 -18.61
N PRO A 188 -7.47 5.64 -19.15
CA PRO A 188 -7.69 5.66 -20.59
C PRO A 188 -7.69 7.09 -21.18
N ALA A 189 -7.60 8.12 -20.35
CA ALA A 189 -7.59 9.50 -20.81
C ALA A 189 -6.41 9.77 -21.76
N LYS A 190 -6.64 10.50 -22.85
CA LYS A 190 -5.61 10.83 -23.85
C LYS A 190 -4.40 11.50 -23.20
N ASN A 191 -4.67 12.50 -22.37
CA ASN A 191 -3.70 13.06 -21.43
C ASN A 191 -4.00 12.45 -20.07
N LYS A 192 -3.08 11.65 -19.54
CA LYS A 192 -3.29 10.93 -18.28
C LYS A 192 -3.85 11.85 -17.20
N ALA A 193 -4.93 11.41 -16.55
CA ALA A 193 -5.52 12.12 -15.40
C ALA A 193 -4.83 11.80 -14.08
N LEU A 194 -3.94 10.81 -14.05
CA LEU A 194 -3.13 10.45 -12.89
C LEU A 194 -1.66 10.38 -13.30
N VAL A 195 -0.86 11.25 -12.70
CA VAL A 195 0.59 11.34 -12.93
C VAL A 195 1.31 11.00 -11.65
N MET A 196 2.22 10.01 -11.72
CA MET A 196 3.04 9.62 -10.56
C MET A 196 3.98 10.78 -10.19
N THR A 197 3.85 11.26 -8.97
CA THR A 197 4.53 12.47 -8.46
C THR A 197 5.23 12.13 -7.14
N PRO A 198 6.44 12.64 -6.87
CA PRO A 198 7.09 12.46 -5.59
C PRO A 198 6.18 12.86 -4.43
N ILE A 199 6.03 11.96 -3.45
CA ILE A 199 5.06 12.11 -2.35
C ILE A 199 5.29 13.39 -1.56
N ASN A 200 6.54 13.77 -1.33
CA ASN A 200 6.91 14.96 -0.56
C ASN A 200 6.37 16.28 -1.17
N LYS A 201 6.03 16.29 -2.46
CA LYS A 201 5.46 17.48 -3.13
C LYS A 201 3.97 17.65 -2.86
N ILE A 202 3.25 16.58 -2.55
CA ILE A 202 1.78 16.62 -2.47
C ILE A 202 1.21 16.07 -1.17
N LEU A 203 2.03 15.47 -0.30
CA LEU A 203 1.59 14.79 0.92
C LEU A 203 0.70 15.66 1.80
N GLU A 204 1.17 16.84 2.18
CA GLU A 204 0.43 17.72 3.10
C GLU A 204 -0.89 18.24 2.49
N LYS A 205 -0.89 18.49 1.18
CA LYS A 205 -2.11 18.85 0.45
C LYS A 205 -3.11 17.69 0.45
N GLU A 206 -2.65 16.48 0.11
CA GLU A 206 -3.54 15.32 -0.01
C GLU A 206 -4.02 14.78 1.35
N LYS A 207 -3.25 14.96 2.43
CA LYS A 207 -3.73 14.68 3.80
C LYS A 207 -4.90 15.57 4.18
N LYS A 208 -4.76 16.90 4.00
CA LYS A 208 -5.85 17.86 4.24
C LYS A 208 -7.07 17.59 3.37
N ASN A 209 -6.84 17.28 2.10
CA ASN A 209 -7.92 16.93 1.18
C ASN A 209 -8.64 15.65 1.63
N LEU A 210 -7.92 14.65 2.14
CA LEU A 210 -8.50 13.41 2.63
C LEU A 210 -9.41 13.66 3.84
N GLU A 211 -8.96 14.46 4.81
CA GLU A 211 -9.75 14.84 5.97
C GLU A 211 -11.09 15.51 5.57
N ILE A 212 -11.03 16.43 4.60
CA ILE A 212 -12.24 17.08 4.07
C ILE A 212 -13.10 16.06 3.31
N PHE A 213 -12.48 15.24 2.46
CA PHE A 213 -13.18 14.25 1.64
C PHE A 213 -13.92 13.22 2.48
N GLU A 214 -13.37 12.80 3.61
CA GLU A 214 -14.03 11.85 4.52
C GLU A 214 -15.32 12.43 5.12
N GLN A 215 -15.35 13.73 5.39
CA GLN A 215 -16.51 14.43 5.94
C GLN A 215 -17.58 14.74 4.89
N ILE A 216 -17.23 14.77 3.59
CA ILE A 216 -18.18 15.05 2.52
C ILE A 216 -19.24 13.95 2.44
N GLN A 217 -20.50 14.33 2.53
CA GLN A 217 -21.60 13.42 2.27
C GLN A 217 -21.77 13.22 0.75
N GLN A 218 -21.62 11.98 0.32
CA GLN A 218 -21.89 11.61 -1.06
C GLN A 218 -23.38 11.67 -1.33
N ILE A 219 -23.78 12.25 -2.46
CA ILE A 219 -25.15 12.18 -2.94
C ILE A 219 -25.40 10.85 -3.65
N ASP A 220 -26.63 10.36 -3.61
CA ASP A 220 -27.04 9.18 -4.35
C ASP A 220 -26.83 9.40 -5.85
N THR A 221 -26.24 8.43 -6.52
CA THR A 221 -25.95 8.52 -7.93
C THR A 221 -26.99 7.76 -8.74
N ILE A 222 -27.32 8.31 -9.93
CA ILE A 222 -28.18 7.64 -10.91
C ILE A 222 -27.44 6.50 -11.66
N PHE A 223 -26.15 6.35 -11.42
CA PHE A 223 -25.35 5.36 -12.14
C PHE A 223 -25.56 3.95 -11.61
N ASN A 224 -25.76 3.02 -12.52
CA ASN A 224 -25.90 1.62 -12.18
C ASN A 224 -24.65 1.12 -11.46
N LYS A 225 -24.81 0.59 -10.24
CA LYS A 225 -23.72 0.07 -9.42
C LYS A 225 -22.97 -1.11 -10.05
N TYR A 226 -23.58 -1.81 -10.99
CA TYR A 226 -22.95 -2.92 -11.73
C TYR A 226 -22.13 -2.44 -12.95
N SER A 227 -21.97 -1.14 -13.13
CA SER A 227 -21.08 -0.54 -14.13
C SER A 227 -19.83 0.00 -13.45
N THR A 228 -18.69 0.02 -14.17
CA THR A 228 -17.44 0.60 -13.66
C THR A 228 -17.62 2.06 -13.22
N LYS A 229 -18.44 2.82 -13.97
CA LYS A 229 -18.74 4.22 -13.65
C LYS A 229 -19.54 4.35 -12.35
N GLY A 230 -20.52 3.49 -12.12
CA GLY A 230 -21.35 3.56 -10.91
C GLY A 230 -20.62 2.97 -9.69
N LEU A 231 -19.92 1.86 -9.89
CA LEU A 231 -19.27 1.14 -8.79
C LEU A 231 -18.20 1.96 -8.05
N GLN A 232 -17.54 2.90 -8.73
CA GLN A 232 -16.54 3.76 -8.08
C GLN A 232 -17.07 4.57 -6.89
N PHE A 233 -18.40 4.75 -6.80
CA PHE A 233 -19.06 5.47 -5.73
C PHE A 233 -19.54 4.56 -4.58
N HIS A 234 -19.30 3.26 -4.69
CA HIS A 234 -19.64 2.28 -3.65
C HIS A 234 -18.37 1.84 -2.92
N LYS A 235 -18.37 2.04 -1.62
CA LYS A 235 -17.25 1.62 -0.76
C LYS A 235 -17.21 0.10 -0.69
N GLY A 236 -16.04 -0.50 -0.95
CA GLY A 236 -15.79 -1.91 -0.67
C GLY A 236 -15.46 -2.10 0.82
N TYR A 237 -15.73 -3.29 1.35
CA TYR A 237 -15.37 -3.63 2.73
C TYR A 237 -13.94 -4.15 2.87
N PHE A 238 -13.14 -4.03 1.82
CA PHE A 238 -11.75 -4.46 1.80
C PHE A 238 -10.86 -3.32 1.30
N GLU A 239 -10.15 -2.69 2.21
CA GLU A 239 -9.29 -1.53 1.96
C GLU A 239 -7.97 -1.63 2.72
N PHE A 240 -6.94 -0.98 2.19
CA PHE A 240 -5.64 -0.77 2.82
C PHE A 240 -4.95 -2.06 3.31
N SER A 241 -5.06 -3.11 2.52
CA SER A 241 -4.46 -4.42 2.83
C SER A 241 -2.93 -4.39 2.87
N GLY A 242 -2.33 -5.36 3.59
CA GLY A 242 -0.90 -5.59 3.59
C GLY A 242 -0.35 -6.29 2.34
N ALA A 243 -1.14 -6.45 1.27
CA ALA A 243 -0.74 -7.11 0.04
C ALA A 243 0.42 -6.40 -0.67
N CYS A 244 1.10 -7.12 -1.55
CA CYS A 244 2.20 -6.60 -2.34
C CYS A 244 1.81 -5.38 -3.19
N ALA A 245 2.74 -4.47 -3.44
CA ALA A 245 2.53 -3.35 -4.35
C ALA A 245 2.12 -3.87 -5.75
N GLY A 246 0.98 -3.40 -6.26
CA GLY A 246 0.46 -3.88 -7.54
C GLY A 246 -0.16 -5.28 -7.51
N CYS A 247 -0.57 -5.78 -6.35
CA CYS A 247 -1.21 -7.09 -6.21
C CYS A 247 -2.35 -7.27 -7.21
N GLY A 248 -2.36 -8.41 -7.92
CA GLY A 248 -3.37 -8.71 -8.93
C GLY A 248 -4.64 -9.34 -8.35
N GLU A 249 -4.66 -9.73 -7.08
CA GLU A 249 -5.79 -10.41 -6.44
C GLU A 249 -6.72 -9.44 -5.72
N THR A 250 -6.18 -8.50 -4.96
CA THR A 250 -6.95 -7.61 -4.08
C THR A 250 -7.98 -6.73 -4.78
N PRO A 251 -7.81 -6.27 -6.04
CA PRO A 251 -8.87 -5.57 -6.76
C PRO A 251 -10.13 -6.40 -6.95
N TYR A 252 -10.02 -7.72 -7.11
CA TYR A 252 -11.18 -8.61 -7.23
C TYR A 252 -11.92 -8.76 -5.89
N ILE A 253 -11.19 -8.81 -4.78
CA ILE A 253 -11.80 -8.86 -3.44
C ILE A 253 -12.53 -7.55 -3.17
N ARG A 254 -11.92 -6.41 -3.49
CA ARG A 254 -12.58 -5.10 -3.40
C ARG A 254 -13.86 -5.05 -4.23
N LEU A 255 -13.80 -5.51 -5.49
CA LEU A 255 -14.94 -5.57 -6.39
C LEU A 255 -16.06 -6.43 -5.81
N ALA A 256 -15.75 -7.65 -5.37
CA ALA A 256 -16.73 -8.55 -4.80
C ALA A 256 -17.39 -7.97 -3.55
N THR A 257 -16.61 -7.39 -2.64
CA THR A 257 -17.13 -6.79 -1.40
C THR A 257 -17.91 -5.50 -1.65
N ALA A 258 -17.59 -4.71 -2.67
CA ALA A 258 -18.36 -3.54 -3.05
C ALA A 258 -19.74 -3.90 -3.65
N LEU A 259 -19.84 -5.04 -4.35
CA LEU A 259 -21.09 -5.49 -4.96
C LEU A 259 -21.97 -6.30 -4.02
N PHE A 260 -21.37 -7.16 -3.20
CA PHE A 260 -22.08 -8.21 -2.48
C PHE A 260 -21.74 -8.27 -0.99
N GLY A 261 -20.86 -7.40 -0.47
CA GLY A 261 -20.29 -7.48 0.88
C GLY A 261 -21.31 -7.64 1.99
N ASP A 262 -22.48 -6.97 1.89
CA ASP A 262 -23.58 -7.08 2.86
C ASP A 262 -24.15 -8.52 2.98
N LYS A 263 -23.88 -9.36 2.00
CA LYS A 263 -24.47 -10.72 1.89
C LYS A 263 -23.38 -11.81 1.83
N MET A 264 -22.11 -11.41 1.90
CA MET A 264 -21.01 -12.37 1.78
C MET A 264 -20.67 -13.01 3.12
N VAL A 265 -20.44 -14.31 3.06
CA VAL A 265 -19.70 -15.06 4.07
C VAL A 265 -18.40 -15.51 3.42
N ILE A 266 -17.26 -15.16 3.98
CA ILE A 266 -15.95 -15.41 3.40
C ILE A 266 -15.26 -16.49 4.24
N ALA A 267 -14.89 -17.58 3.59
CA ALA A 267 -14.01 -18.60 4.15
C ALA A 267 -12.89 -18.85 3.15
N ASN A 268 -11.64 -18.64 3.55
CA ASN A 268 -10.48 -18.77 2.68
C ASN A 268 -9.48 -19.78 3.24
N ALA A 269 -8.76 -20.42 2.34
CA ALA A 269 -7.66 -21.33 2.69
C ALA A 269 -6.37 -20.55 2.94
N THR A 270 -5.35 -21.25 3.44
CA THR A 270 -4.01 -20.68 3.62
C THR A 270 -3.43 -20.19 2.31
N GLY A 271 -2.96 -18.96 2.31
CA GLY A 271 -2.40 -18.25 1.17
C GLY A 271 -2.34 -16.77 1.44
N CYS A 272 -2.15 -15.95 0.40
CA CYS A 272 -2.10 -14.49 0.54
C CYS A 272 -3.37 -13.94 1.17
N SER A 273 -4.54 -14.46 0.80
CA SER A 273 -5.84 -14.01 1.30
C SER A 273 -6.08 -14.27 2.80
N SER A 274 -5.28 -15.11 3.43
CA SER A 274 -5.31 -15.31 4.90
C SER A 274 -4.30 -14.44 5.66
N ILE A 275 -3.45 -13.70 4.93
CA ILE A 275 -2.36 -12.88 5.52
C ILE A 275 -2.73 -11.40 5.51
N TYR A 276 -3.33 -10.90 4.42
CA TYR A 276 -3.69 -9.49 4.28
C TYR A 276 -5.13 -9.12 4.65
#